data_e810ff0103a28019282243b8ebb3348e
#
_entry.id   e810ff0103a28019282243b8ebb3348e
#
_cell.length_a   1.000
_cell.length_b   1.000
_cell.length_c   1.000
_cell.angle_alpha   90.00
_cell.angle_beta   90.00
_cell.angle_gamma   90.00
#
_symmetry.space_group_name_H-M   'P 1'
#
loop_
_entity.id
_entity.type
_entity.pdbx_description
1 polymer ?
#
loop_
_entity_poly.entity_id
_entity_poly.type
_entity_poly.pdbx_seq_one_letter_code
_entity_poly.pdbx_strand_id
1 'polypeptide(L)'
;MVKFWFKKGKREEGFAELDLILNMQARQSKGFRGFISLNSRDKEDVAVILTLWEDEESLIASERAVFNKAVDKVYHFLEKEPDVEHYRVFSTELRFREKP
;
A
#
# COMPACT_ATOMS: atom_id res chain seq x y z
N MET A 1 1.28 6.64 3.00
CA MET A 1 2.36 5.93 2.30
C MET A 1 2.97 4.90 3.22
N VAL A 2 3.15 3.71 2.73
CA VAL A 2 3.76 2.63 3.52
C VAL A 2 4.92 2.03 2.74
N LYS A 3 6.07 1.99 3.37
CA LYS A 3 7.26 1.39 2.80
C LYS A 3 7.50 0.03 3.45
N PHE A 4 7.72 -0.98 2.63
CA PHE A 4 7.94 -2.35 3.06
C PHE A 4 9.34 -2.82 2.69
N TRP A 5 9.97 -3.54 3.61
CA TRP A 5 11.22 -4.23 3.37
C TRP A 5 10.95 -5.72 3.49
N PHE A 6 11.04 -6.43 2.38
CA PHE A 6 10.77 -7.85 2.34
C PHE A 6 12.05 -8.65 2.56
N LYS A 7 11.91 -9.86 3.06
CA LYS A 7 13.00 -10.81 3.11
C LYS A 7 13.48 -11.08 1.70
N LYS A 8 14.76 -11.41 1.56
CA LYS A 8 15.37 -11.64 0.26
C LYS A 8 14.55 -12.58 -0.60
N GLY A 9 14.21 -12.14 -1.81
CA GLY A 9 13.45 -12.92 -2.77
C GLY A 9 11.98 -13.06 -2.48
N LYS A 10 11.45 -12.35 -1.45
CA LYS A 10 10.05 -12.48 -1.04
C LYS A 10 9.17 -11.29 -1.41
N ARG A 11 9.73 -10.28 -2.06
CA ARG A 11 8.96 -9.09 -2.43
C ARG A 11 7.76 -9.41 -3.30
N GLU A 12 7.96 -10.22 -4.31
CA GLU A 12 6.91 -10.52 -5.27
C GLU A 12 5.72 -11.23 -4.61
N GLU A 13 5.99 -12.27 -3.82
CA GLU A 13 4.95 -13.00 -3.13
C GLU A 13 4.22 -12.13 -2.10
N GLY A 14 4.99 -11.41 -1.27
CA GLY A 14 4.42 -10.57 -0.22
C GLY A 14 3.62 -9.42 -0.80
N PHE A 15 4.13 -8.80 -1.86
CA PHE A 15 3.45 -7.67 -2.47
C PHE A 15 2.18 -8.08 -3.22
N ALA A 16 2.17 -9.27 -3.81
CA ALA A 16 0.96 -9.83 -4.43
C ALA A 16 -0.15 -10.04 -3.41
N GLU A 17 0.19 -10.52 -2.21
CA GLU A 17 -0.77 -10.68 -1.12
C GLU A 17 -1.35 -9.33 -0.68
N LEU A 18 -0.49 -8.33 -0.50
CA LEU A 18 -0.92 -6.98 -0.13
C LEU A 18 -1.83 -6.37 -1.19
N ASP A 19 -1.46 -6.52 -2.45
CA ASP A 19 -2.22 -6.00 -3.57
C ASP A 19 -3.63 -6.62 -3.62
N LEU A 20 -3.72 -7.92 -3.37
CA LEU A 20 -4.99 -8.62 -3.31
C LEU A 20 -5.87 -8.08 -2.19
N ILE A 21 -5.30 -7.88 -1.00
CA ILE A 21 -6.04 -7.34 0.14
C ILE A 21 -6.55 -5.93 -0.16
N LEU A 22 -5.72 -5.09 -0.76
CA LEU A 22 -6.10 -3.73 -1.15
C LEU A 22 -7.25 -3.74 -2.15
N ASN A 23 -7.17 -4.62 -3.14
CA ASN A 23 -8.23 -4.73 -4.14
C ASN A 23 -9.55 -5.24 -3.57
N MET A 24 -9.50 -6.13 -2.60
CA MET A 24 -10.70 -6.73 -2.04
C MET A 24 -11.30 -5.94 -0.87
N GLN A 25 -10.47 -5.40 0.00
CA GLN A 25 -10.93 -4.78 1.25
C GLN A 25 -10.87 -3.26 1.25
N ALA A 26 -9.78 -2.68 0.79
CA ALA A 26 -9.64 -1.23 0.79
C ALA A 26 -10.67 -0.55 -0.10
N ARG A 27 -10.99 -1.16 -1.24
CA ARG A 27 -11.98 -0.62 -2.19
C ARG A 27 -13.35 -0.43 -1.57
N GLN A 28 -13.69 -1.23 -0.56
CA GLN A 28 -14.96 -1.16 0.15
C GLN A 28 -14.92 -0.19 1.31
N SER A 29 -13.76 0.35 1.63
CA SER A 29 -13.62 1.27 2.75
C SER A 29 -14.15 2.66 2.39
N LYS A 30 -14.86 3.26 3.34
CA LYS A 30 -15.39 4.61 3.17
C LYS A 30 -14.25 5.61 2.95
N GLY A 31 -14.42 6.46 1.95
CA GLY A 31 -13.45 7.50 1.66
C GLY A 31 -12.23 7.05 0.87
N PHE A 32 -12.18 5.79 0.46
CA PHE A 32 -11.07 5.29 -0.35
C PHE A 32 -11.11 5.92 -1.75
N ARG A 33 -9.98 6.46 -2.19
CA ARG A 33 -9.85 7.13 -3.49
C ARG A 33 -8.96 6.41 -4.48
N GLY A 34 -8.16 5.47 -4.01
CA GLY A 34 -7.28 4.70 -4.87
C GLY A 34 -5.95 4.35 -4.23
N PHE A 35 -5.15 3.58 -4.94
CA PHE A 35 -3.82 3.26 -4.48
C PHE A 35 -2.87 3.10 -5.66
N ILE A 36 -1.58 3.26 -5.36
CA ILE A 36 -0.50 3.02 -6.31
C ILE A 36 0.52 2.11 -5.62
N SER A 37 0.82 0.99 -6.24
CA SER A 37 1.82 0.06 -5.75
C SER A 37 3.12 0.25 -6.54
N LEU A 38 4.21 0.45 -5.82
CA LEU A 38 5.50 0.76 -6.43
C LEU A 38 6.56 -0.23 -5.95
N ASN A 39 7.28 -0.81 -6.90
CA ASN A 39 8.46 -1.62 -6.60
C ASN A 39 9.70 -0.74 -6.75
N SER A 40 10.59 -0.79 -5.76
CA SER A 40 11.84 -0.07 -5.87
C SER A 40 12.65 -0.62 -7.05
N ARG A 41 13.12 0.27 -7.87
CA ARG A 41 13.96 -0.07 -9.02
C ARG A 41 15.39 -0.44 -8.58
N ASP A 42 15.86 0.24 -7.56
CA ASP A 42 17.25 0.14 -7.14
C ASP A 42 17.47 -0.81 -5.96
N LYS A 43 16.43 -1.08 -5.20
CA LYS A 43 16.48 -1.96 -4.03
C LYS A 43 15.53 -3.13 -4.23
N GLU A 44 16.09 -4.28 -4.47
CA GLU A 44 15.37 -5.49 -4.89
C GLU A 44 14.21 -5.89 -3.96
N ASP A 45 14.37 -5.70 -2.67
CA ASP A 45 13.39 -6.18 -1.70
C ASP A 45 12.55 -5.07 -1.07
N VAL A 46 12.50 -3.90 -1.69
CA VAL A 46 11.76 -2.75 -1.18
C VAL A 46 10.58 -2.42 -2.09
N ALA A 47 9.44 -2.15 -1.47
CA ALA A 47 8.23 -1.73 -2.17
C ALA A 47 7.50 -0.68 -1.36
N VAL A 48 6.70 0.13 -2.05
CA VAL A 48 5.93 1.20 -1.43
C VAL A 48 4.48 1.12 -1.92
N ILE A 49 3.54 1.31 -1.01
CA ILE A 49 2.14 1.47 -1.36
C ILE A 49 1.71 2.87 -0.96
N LEU A 50 1.14 3.58 -1.91
CA LEU A 50 0.54 4.89 -1.69
C LEU A 50 -0.96 4.72 -1.78
N THR A 51 -1.68 4.97 -0.69
CA THR A 51 -3.15 4.96 -0.69
C THR A 51 -3.67 6.37 -0.59
N LEU A 52 -4.76 6.64 -1.30
CA LEU A 52 -5.38 7.96 -1.35
C LEU A 52 -6.75 7.92 -0.69
N TRP A 53 -7.00 8.87 0.20
CA TRP A 53 -8.20 8.92 1.01
C TRP A 53 -8.86 10.28 0.93
N GLU A 54 -10.18 10.29 1.05
CA GLU A 54 -10.98 11.51 1.03
C GLU A 54 -10.62 12.43 2.18
N ASP A 55 -10.42 11.87 3.38
CA ASP A 55 -10.10 12.62 4.58
C ASP A 55 -9.27 11.78 5.54
N GLU A 56 -8.73 12.45 6.56
CA GLU A 56 -7.89 11.82 7.57
C GLU A 56 -8.65 10.78 8.40
N GLU A 57 -9.91 11.04 8.67
CA GLU A 57 -10.75 10.13 9.46
C GLU A 57 -10.90 8.78 8.75
N SER A 58 -11.14 8.79 7.45
CA SER A 58 -11.25 7.57 6.65
C SER A 58 -9.93 6.80 6.63
N LEU A 59 -8.81 7.52 6.52
CA LEU A 59 -7.47 6.92 6.55
C LEU A 59 -7.25 6.20 7.87
N ILE A 60 -7.52 6.85 8.99
CA ILE A 60 -7.31 6.28 10.32
C ILE A 60 -8.19 5.05 10.53
N ALA A 61 -9.46 5.13 10.13
CA ALA A 61 -10.37 4.00 10.23
C ALA A 61 -9.87 2.80 9.44
N SER A 62 -9.33 3.04 8.25
CA SER A 62 -8.75 2.00 7.40
C SER A 62 -7.52 1.35 8.02
N GLU A 63 -6.66 2.13 8.66
CA GLU A 63 -5.48 1.58 9.31
C GLU A 63 -5.86 0.55 10.35
N ARG A 64 -6.89 0.83 11.13
CA ARG A 64 -7.36 -0.09 12.16
C ARG A 64 -8.06 -1.31 11.61
N ALA A 65 -8.88 -1.13 10.58
CA ALA A 65 -9.75 -2.20 10.07
C ALA A 65 -9.07 -3.07 9.01
N VAL A 66 -8.21 -2.50 8.19
CA VAL A 66 -7.65 -3.20 7.02
C VAL A 66 -6.15 -3.35 7.11
N PHE A 67 -5.43 -2.25 7.33
CA PHE A 67 -3.98 -2.23 7.26
C PHE A 67 -3.32 -3.18 8.25
N ASN A 68 -3.72 -3.12 9.51
CA ASN A 68 -3.10 -3.95 10.54
C ASN A 68 -3.28 -5.44 10.24
N LYS A 69 -4.45 -5.82 9.73
CA LYS A 69 -4.73 -7.21 9.34
C LYS A 69 -3.91 -7.62 8.12
N ALA A 70 -3.73 -6.69 7.19
CA ALA A 70 -2.93 -6.95 5.99
C ALA A 70 -1.47 -7.18 6.35
N VAL A 71 -0.92 -6.35 7.22
CA VAL A 71 0.45 -6.51 7.70
C VAL A 71 0.64 -7.84 8.40
N ASP A 72 -0.32 -8.24 9.25
CA ASP A 72 -0.26 -9.54 9.94
C ASP A 72 -0.17 -10.70 8.96
N LYS A 73 -0.92 -10.64 7.88
CA LYS A 73 -0.92 -11.70 6.87
C LYS A 73 0.40 -11.81 6.11
N VAL A 74 1.10 -10.72 5.91
CA VAL A 74 2.35 -10.71 5.15
C VAL A 74 3.59 -10.59 6.02
N TYR A 75 3.41 -10.54 7.34
CA TYR A 75 4.50 -10.30 8.28
C TYR A 75 5.67 -11.26 8.09
N HIS A 76 5.38 -12.52 7.82
CA HIS A 76 6.42 -13.54 7.63
C HIS A 76 7.27 -13.30 6.37
N PHE A 77 6.82 -12.46 5.45
CA PHE A 77 7.60 -12.07 4.28
C PHE A 77 8.47 -10.84 4.54
N LEU A 78 8.28 -10.16 5.68
CA LEU A 78 8.92 -8.88 5.94
C LEU A 78 10.24 -9.05 6.69
N GLU A 79 11.21 -8.24 6.33
CA GLU A 79 12.50 -8.15 7.02
C GLU A 79 12.36 -7.39 8.35
N LYS A 80 11.50 -6.38 8.38
CA LYS A 80 11.25 -5.54 9.54
C LYS A 80 9.89 -4.89 9.42
N GLU A 81 9.49 -4.19 10.48
CA GLU A 81 8.23 -3.45 10.49
C GLU A 81 8.17 -2.43 9.35
N PRO A 82 7.02 -2.31 8.68
CA PRO A 82 6.88 -1.31 7.64
C PRO A 82 6.89 0.11 8.21
N ASP A 83 7.33 1.05 7.39
CA ASP A 83 7.33 2.47 7.72
C ASP A 83 6.04 3.08 7.19
N VAL A 84 5.31 3.75 8.06
CA VAL A 84 4.05 4.42 7.70
C VAL A 84 4.24 5.92 7.80
N GLU A 85 3.94 6.64 6.72
CA GLU A 85 3.99 8.10 6.69
C GLU A 85 2.69 8.63 6.09
N HIS A 86 2.20 9.72 6.67
CA HIS A 86 0.97 10.36 6.22
C HIS A 86 1.30 11.71 5.59
N TYR A 87 0.67 11.99 4.47
CA TYR A 87 0.87 13.21 3.73
C TYR A 87 -0.47 13.79 3.32
N ARG A 88 -0.53 15.12 3.22
CA ARG A 88 -1.67 15.78 2.59
C ARG A 88 -1.34 16.00 1.13
N VAL A 89 -2.30 15.75 0.27
CA VAL A 89 -2.12 16.01 -1.15
C VAL A 89 -2.14 17.52 -1.37
N PHE A 90 -1.05 18.05 -1.91
CA PHE A 90 -0.96 19.46 -2.29
C PHE A 90 -1.59 19.66 -3.66
N SER A 91 -1.22 18.82 -4.61
CA SER A 91 -1.80 18.84 -5.95
C SER A 91 -1.73 17.46 -6.57
N THR A 92 -2.66 17.16 -7.45
CA THR A 92 -2.71 15.87 -8.11
C THR A 92 -3.05 16.05 -9.57
N GLU A 93 -2.24 15.44 -10.41
CA GLU A 93 -2.56 15.27 -11.80
C GLU A 93 -2.04 13.90 -12.22
N LEU A 94 -2.96 12.98 -12.52
CA LEU A 94 -2.61 11.62 -12.89
C LEU A 94 -3.07 11.40 -14.34
N ARG A 95 -2.11 11.06 -15.18
CA ARG A 95 -2.39 10.73 -16.57
C ARG A 95 -1.87 9.36 -16.86
N PHE A 96 -2.76 8.48 -17.23
CA PHE A 96 -2.41 7.13 -17.62
C PHE A 96 -2.62 6.99 -19.11
N ARG A 97 -1.62 6.44 -19.76
CA ARG A 97 -1.71 6.16 -21.18
C ARG A 97 -2.67 5.00 -21.38
N GLU A 98 -3.72 5.24 -22.15
CA GLU A 98 -4.62 4.16 -22.52
C GLU A 98 -3.89 3.20 -23.45
N LYS A 99 -4.12 1.93 -23.23
CA LYS A 99 -3.60 0.93 -24.14
C LYS A 99 -4.42 0.97 -25.42
N PRO A 100 -3.75 0.97 -26.57
CA PRO A 100 -4.46 0.93 -27.85
C PRO A 100 -5.28 -0.35 -28.01
#